data_912218c211d7545a7d2b2b860d71ec98
#
_entry.id   912218c211d7545a7d2b2b860d71ec98
#
_cell.length_a   1.000
_cell.length_b   1.000
_cell.length_c   1.000
_cell.angle_alpha   90.00
_cell.angle_beta   90.00
_cell.angle_gamma   90.00
#
_symmetry.space_group_name_H-M   'P 1'
#
loop_
_entity.id
_entity.type
_entity.pdbx_description
1 polymer ?
#
loop_
_entity_poly.entity_id
_entity_poly.type
_entity_poly.pdbx_seq_one_letter_code
_entity_poly.pdbx_strand_id
1 'polypeptide(L)'
;LGIMQMNEMNEITIREMKKIGINIANPEQPVGTMSGGQRQTLAIARAIYFGAKILILDEPTSALGQKQQMEVLKTVKRVKNLGNIAIILITHNEIHARLVADRFTFLSLGEVIGSGLSSELGGDDVKRLMAGGADIGDLAKELENVT
;
A
#
# COMPACT_ATOMS: atom_id res chain seq x y z
N LEU A 1 -24.19 29.57 -3.68
CA LEU A 1 -22.81 29.54 -3.13
C LEU A 1 -22.85 28.73 -1.86
N GLY A 2 -22.30 27.49 -1.89
CA GLY A 2 -22.20 26.64 -0.71
C GLY A 2 -21.16 27.22 0.25
N ILE A 3 -21.57 27.50 1.49
CA ILE A 3 -20.66 27.88 2.57
C ILE A 3 -20.07 26.59 3.11
N MET A 4 -18.74 26.48 3.15
CA MET A 4 -18.05 25.33 3.77
C MET A 4 -18.34 25.34 5.29
N GLN A 5 -18.90 24.25 5.79
CA GLN A 5 -19.15 24.07 7.22
C GLN A 5 -17.92 23.41 7.87
N MET A 6 -16.94 24.21 8.25
CA MET A 6 -15.65 23.74 8.76
C MET A 6 -15.80 22.79 9.95
N ASN A 7 -16.70 23.08 10.90
CA ASN A 7 -16.89 22.21 12.06
C ASN A 7 -17.39 20.82 11.67
N GLU A 8 -18.37 20.74 10.77
CA GLU A 8 -18.88 19.46 10.27
C GLU A 8 -17.81 18.69 9.49
N MET A 9 -17.01 19.37 8.66
CA MET A 9 -15.89 18.77 7.96
C MET A 9 -14.83 18.21 8.90
N ASN A 10 -14.52 18.92 9.97
CA ASN A 10 -13.56 18.49 10.99
C ASN A 10 -14.06 17.22 11.71
N GLU A 11 -15.33 17.20 12.11
CA GLU A 11 -15.94 16.02 12.75
C GLU A 11 -15.96 14.81 11.82
N ILE A 12 -16.33 14.99 10.55
CA ILE A 12 -16.29 13.94 9.53
C ILE A 12 -14.86 13.41 9.38
N THR A 13 -13.88 14.30 9.26
CA THR A 13 -12.48 13.93 9.09
C THR A 13 -11.99 13.09 10.27
N ILE A 14 -12.22 13.54 11.51
CA ILE A 14 -11.81 12.79 12.71
C ILE A 14 -12.49 11.41 12.74
N ARG A 15 -13.80 11.36 12.48
CA ARG A 15 -14.57 10.12 12.49
C ARG A 15 -14.08 9.11 11.44
N GLU A 16 -13.89 9.55 10.20
CA GLU A 16 -13.49 8.66 9.10
C GLU A 16 -12.06 8.16 9.26
N MET A 17 -11.14 9.02 9.72
CA MET A 17 -9.78 8.60 10.01
C MET A 17 -9.72 7.62 11.18
N LYS A 18 -10.55 7.79 12.19
CA LYS A 18 -10.64 6.86 13.34
C LYS A 18 -11.13 5.46 12.90
N LYS A 19 -12.03 5.35 11.92
CA LYS A 19 -12.49 4.06 11.38
C LYS A 19 -11.35 3.20 10.84
N ILE A 20 -10.36 3.83 10.23
CA ILE A 20 -9.15 3.16 9.72
C ILE A 20 -7.99 3.18 10.73
N GLY A 21 -8.30 3.52 11.99
CA GLY A 21 -7.39 3.44 13.14
C GLY A 21 -6.35 4.54 13.20
N ILE A 22 -6.67 5.73 12.70
CA ILE A 22 -5.81 6.90 12.74
C ILE A 22 -6.43 7.96 13.62
N ASN A 23 -5.66 8.41 14.59
CA ASN A 23 -6.03 9.55 15.41
C ASN A 23 -5.43 10.82 14.82
N ILE A 24 -6.29 11.75 14.41
CA ILE A 24 -5.90 13.09 13.98
C ILE A 24 -5.96 14.00 15.18
N ALA A 25 -4.83 14.63 15.51
CA ALA A 25 -4.77 15.62 16.58
C ALA A 25 -5.34 16.98 16.14
N ASN A 26 -5.12 17.35 14.88
CA ASN A 26 -5.61 18.60 14.30
C ASN A 26 -6.17 18.35 12.89
N PRO A 27 -7.51 18.34 12.71
CA PRO A 27 -8.12 18.12 11.39
C PRO A 27 -7.92 19.31 10.43
N GLU A 28 -7.55 20.48 10.93
CA GLU A 28 -7.26 21.67 10.13
C GLU A 28 -5.79 21.74 9.66
N GLN A 29 -4.98 20.75 10.03
CA GLN A 29 -3.58 20.72 9.62
C GLN A 29 -3.47 20.72 8.09
N PRO A 30 -2.71 21.66 7.47
CA PRO A 30 -2.48 21.66 6.03
C PRO A 30 -1.79 20.36 5.59
N VAL A 31 -2.29 19.73 4.53
CA VAL A 31 -1.75 18.44 4.01
C VAL A 31 -0.26 18.52 3.66
N GLY A 32 0.20 19.69 3.20
CA GLY A 32 1.61 19.93 2.91
C GLY A 32 2.56 19.79 4.11
N THR A 33 2.05 19.94 5.33
CA THR A 33 2.84 19.81 6.58
C THR A 33 2.80 18.39 7.17
N MET A 34 2.01 17.49 6.59
CA MET A 34 1.90 16.10 7.01
C MET A 34 3.11 15.29 6.55
N SER A 35 3.46 14.24 7.31
CA SER A 35 4.45 13.25 6.86
C SER A 35 3.96 12.49 5.62
N GLY A 36 4.88 11.90 4.86
CA GLY A 36 4.53 11.09 3.68
C GLY A 36 3.52 9.98 4.01
N GLY A 37 3.74 9.26 5.10
CA GLY A 37 2.81 8.21 5.56
C GLY A 37 1.43 8.75 5.95
N GLN A 38 1.37 9.91 6.61
CA GLN A 38 0.11 10.57 6.94
C GLN A 38 -0.66 10.99 5.68
N ARG A 39 0.03 11.57 4.68
CA ARG A 39 -0.61 11.93 3.40
C ARG A 39 -1.17 10.71 2.68
N GLN A 40 -0.40 9.62 2.63
CA GLN A 40 -0.83 8.36 2.01
C GLN A 40 -2.07 7.80 2.70
N THR A 41 -2.08 7.79 4.01
CA THR A 41 -3.20 7.30 4.81
C THR A 41 -4.44 8.18 4.66
N LEU A 42 -4.26 9.49 4.60
CA LEU A 42 -5.36 10.44 4.33
C LEU A 42 -5.98 10.20 2.95
N ALA A 43 -5.16 9.93 1.92
CA ALA A 43 -5.65 9.60 0.58
C ALA A 43 -6.49 8.32 0.58
N ILE A 44 -6.07 7.28 1.31
CA ILE A 44 -6.83 6.04 1.50
C ILE A 44 -8.17 6.34 2.20
N ALA A 45 -8.15 7.09 3.31
CA ALA A 45 -9.37 7.44 4.05
C ALA A 45 -10.37 8.21 3.19
N ARG A 46 -9.87 9.17 2.39
CA ARG A 46 -10.69 9.94 1.45
C ARG A 46 -11.37 9.05 0.41
N ALA A 47 -10.64 8.11 -0.20
CA ALA A 47 -11.21 7.19 -1.16
C ALA A 47 -12.34 6.34 -0.56
N ILE A 48 -12.14 5.86 0.67
CA ILE A 48 -13.14 5.07 1.40
C ILE A 48 -14.38 5.93 1.72
N TYR A 49 -14.19 7.14 2.20
CA TYR A 49 -15.28 8.06 2.51
C TYR A 49 -16.19 8.33 1.30
N PHE A 50 -15.60 8.48 0.11
CA PHE A 50 -16.34 8.64 -1.14
C PHE A 50 -16.86 7.33 -1.74
N GLY A 51 -16.83 6.23 -1.00
CA GLY A 51 -17.48 4.97 -1.37
C GLY A 51 -16.70 4.11 -2.36
N ALA A 52 -15.37 4.23 -2.41
CA ALA A 52 -14.55 3.37 -3.24
C ALA A 52 -14.83 1.89 -2.94
N LYS A 53 -15.03 1.08 -3.99
CA LYS A 53 -15.16 -0.38 -3.91
C LYS A 53 -13.86 -1.09 -4.25
N ILE A 54 -13.01 -0.42 -5.00
CA ILE A 54 -11.67 -0.90 -5.37
C ILE A 54 -10.69 0.22 -5.03
N LEU A 55 -9.62 -0.14 -4.32
CA LEU A 55 -8.52 0.75 -3.97
C LEU A 55 -7.26 0.25 -4.67
N ILE A 56 -6.70 1.04 -5.57
CA ILE A 56 -5.44 0.74 -6.24
C ILE A 56 -4.35 1.57 -5.57
N LEU A 57 -3.34 0.90 -5.04
CA LEU A 57 -2.19 1.48 -4.36
C LEU A 57 -0.93 1.13 -5.15
N ASP A 58 -0.36 2.12 -5.80
CA ASP A 58 0.88 1.99 -6.57
C ASP A 58 2.05 2.49 -5.73
N GLU A 59 2.96 1.58 -5.39
CA GLU A 59 4.15 1.81 -4.55
C GLU A 59 3.87 2.67 -3.29
N PRO A 60 2.84 2.36 -2.49
CA PRO A 60 2.36 3.27 -1.43
C PRO A 60 3.37 3.45 -0.29
N THR A 61 4.41 2.63 -0.23
CA THR A 61 5.46 2.68 0.79
C THR A 61 6.80 3.17 0.26
N SER A 62 6.91 3.46 -1.04
CA SER A 62 8.14 3.99 -1.63
C SER A 62 8.48 5.36 -1.05
N ALA A 63 9.75 5.68 -0.95
CA ALA A 63 10.26 6.96 -0.41
C ALA A 63 9.81 7.29 1.03
N LEU A 64 9.32 6.31 1.79
CA LEU A 64 8.94 6.45 3.20
C LEU A 64 9.98 5.80 4.11
N GLY A 65 10.22 6.40 5.29
CA GLY A 65 11.00 5.76 6.35
C GLY A 65 10.25 4.53 6.94
N GLN A 66 10.97 3.57 7.49
CA GLN A 66 10.42 2.29 7.98
C GLN A 66 9.18 2.43 8.87
N LYS A 67 9.19 3.39 9.80
CA LYS A 67 8.05 3.66 10.68
C LYS A 67 6.80 4.07 9.89
N GLN A 68 6.97 4.94 8.89
CA GLN A 68 5.88 5.42 8.05
C GLN A 68 5.36 4.31 7.11
N GLN A 69 6.24 3.49 6.56
CA GLN A 69 5.87 2.31 5.78
C GLN A 69 4.96 1.39 6.58
N MET A 70 5.34 1.11 7.82
CA MET A 70 4.55 0.25 8.71
C MET A 70 3.17 0.85 9.04
N GLU A 71 3.06 2.17 9.20
CA GLU A 71 1.77 2.85 9.39
C GLU A 71 0.86 2.70 8.19
N VAL A 72 1.39 2.85 6.97
CA VAL A 72 0.64 2.63 5.72
C VAL A 72 0.17 1.17 5.61
N LEU A 73 1.06 0.20 5.84
CA LEU A 73 0.70 -1.23 5.79
C LEU A 73 -0.36 -1.62 6.82
N LYS A 74 -0.27 -1.08 8.04
CA LYS A 74 -1.31 -1.26 9.06
C LYS A 74 -2.65 -0.72 8.59
N THR A 75 -2.65 0.43 7.92
CA THR A 75 -3.86 1.03 7.35
C THR A 75 -4.45 0.14 6.26
N VAL A 76 -3.62 -0.34 5.32
CA VAL A 76 -4.04 -1.29 4.27
C VAL A 76 -4.69 -2.53 4.90
N LYS A 77 -4.06 -3.12 5.93
CA LYS A 77 -4.59 -4.29 6.63
C LYS A 77 -5.93 -4.02 7.33
N ARG A 78 -6.09 -2.84 7.94
CA ARG A 78 -7.38 -2.45 8.56
C ARG A 78 -8.47 -2.29 7.52
N VAL A 79 -8.18 -1.62 6.41
CA VAL A 79 -9.13 -1.44 5.29
C VAL A 79 -9.54 -2.79 4.70
N LYS A 80 -8.59 -3.69 4.49
CA LYS A 80 -8.85 -5.05 4.07
C LYS A 80 -9.83 -5.77 5.01
N ASN A 81 -9.63 -5.62 6.32
CA ASN A 81 -10.48 -6.25 7.34
C ASN A 81 -11.91 -5.67 7.41
N LEU A 82 -12.18 -4.51 6.79
CA LEU A 82 -13.55 -4.02 6.63
C LEU A 82 -14.39 -4.91 5.72
N GLY A 83 -13.76 -5.68 4.83
CA GLY A 83 -14.39 -6.72 4.03
C GLY A 83 -15.26 -6.24 2.85
N ASN A 84 -15.39 -4.94 2.63
CA ASN A 84 -16.26 -4.36 1.60
C ASN A 84 -15.50 -3.60 0.51
N ILE A 85 -14.16 -3.65 0.51
CA ILE A 85 -13.27 -2.96 -0.42
C ILE A 85 -12.24 -3.96 -0.93
N ALA A 86 -12.13 -4.11 -2.26
CA ALA A 86 -11.03 -4.84 -2.87
C ALA A 86 -9.79 -3.93 -2.95
N ILE A 87 -8.61 -4.48 -2.64
CA ILE A 87 -7.36 -3.73 -2.67
C ILE A 87 -6.43 -4.38 -3.69
N ILE A 88 -5.92 -3.58 -4.63
CA ILE A 88 -4.84 -3.93 -5.54
C ILE A 88 -3.62 -3.16 -5.07
N LEU A 89 -2.62 -3.90 -4.58
CA LEU A 89 -1.34 -3.34 -4.13
C LEU A 89 -0.28 -3.67 -5.16
N ILE A 90 0.30 -2.65 -5.78
CA ILE A 90 1.44 -2.77 -6.68
C ILE A 90 2.69 -2.41 -5.88
N THR A 91 3.66 -3.30 -5.84
CA THR A 91 4.92 -3.04 -5.13
C THR A 91 6.02 -4.00 -5.58
N HIS A 92 7.25 -3.53 -5.52
CA HIS A 92 8.47 -4.35 -5.68
C HIS A 92 9.02 -4.83 -4.32
N ASN A 93 8.40 -4.45 -3.19
CA ASN A 93 8.83 -4.87 -1.87
C ASN A 93 8.13 -6.17 -1.44
N GLU A 94 8.85 -7.28 -1.53
CA GLU A 94 8.38 -8.62 -1.16
C GLU A 94 7.82 -8.68 0.26
N ILE A 95 8.55 -8.10 1.22
CA ILE A 95 8.18 -8.16 2.62
C ILE A 95 6.84 -7.46 2.84
N HIS A 96 6.66 -6.27 2.25
CA HIS A 96 5.43 -5.51 2.36
C HIS A 96 4.25 -6.25 1.72
N ALA A 97 4.45 -6.81 0.53
CA ALA A 97 3.43 -7.59 -0.16
C ALA A 97 2.98 -8.80 0.68
N ARG A 98 3.92 -9.58 1.22
CA ARG A 98 3.62 -10.76 2.05
C ARG A 98 2.88 -10.44 3.35
N LEU A 99 3.09 -9.27 3.92
CA LEU A 99 2.42 -8.87 5.16
C LEU A 99 0.92 -8.60 4.99
N VAL A 100 0.47 -8.25 3.78
CA VAL A 100 -0.90 -7.77 3.58
C VAL A 100 -1.69 -8.51 2.49
N ALA A 101 -1.02 -9.11 1.49
CA ALA A 101 -1.69 -9.74 0.35
C ALA A 101 -2.30 -11.11 0.68
N ASP A 102 -3.46 -11.41 0.07
CA ASP A 102 -4.07 -12.74 0.06
C ASP A 102 -3.66 -13.53 -1.18
N ARG A 103 -3.43 -12.83 -2.28
CA ARG A 103 -3.07 -13.39 -3.58
C ARG A 103 -1.98 -12.53 -4.22
N PHE A 104 -1.08 -13.18 -4.94
CA PHE A 104 -0.07 -12.55 -5.75
C PHE A 104 -0.36 -12.75 -7.24
N THR A 105 0.00 -11.77 -8.03
CA THR A 105 0.16 -11.87 -9.48
C THR A 105 1.48 -11.18 -9.83
N PHE A 106 2.40 -11.93 -10.44
CA PHE A 106 3.72 -11.45 -10.80
C PHE A 106 3.73 -11.06 -12.28
N LEU A 107 4.20 -9.86 -12.54
CA LEU A 107 4.29 -9.28 -13.89
C LEU A 107 5.76 -9.08 -14.26
N SER A 108 6.14 -9.47 -15.46
CA SER A 108 7.45 -9.18 -16.05
C SER A 108 7.25 -8.81 -17.50
N LEU A 109 7.83 -7.70 -17.95
CA LEU A 109 7.74 -7.20 -19.33
C LEU A 109 6.31 -7.16 -19.91
N GLY A 110 5.31 -6.87 -19.05
CA GLY A 110 3.90 -6.79 -19.44
C GLY A 110 3.16 -8.14 -19.46
N GLU A 111 3.82 -9.23 -19.13
CA GLU A 111 3.22 -10.57 -19.07
C GLU A 111 3.10 -11.09 -17.65
N VAL A 112 2.10 -11.94 -17.40
CA VAL A 112 1.93 -12.64 -16.12
C VAL A 112 2.86 -13.86 -16.11
N ILE A 113 3.87 -13.84 -15.25
CA ILE A 113 4.85 -14.94 -15.10
C ILE A 113 4.50 -15.90 -13.96
N GLY A 114 3.51 -15.55 -13.13
CA GLY A 114 3.04 -16.40 -12.05
C GLY A 114 1.91 -15.77 -11.25
N SER A 115 1.12 -16.58 -10.59
CA SER A 115 0.11 -16.15 -9.63
C SER A 115 -0.19 -17.26 -8.63
N GLY A 116 -0.66 -16.89 -7.42
CA GLY A 116 -1.02 -17.85 -6.39
C GLY A 116 -1.53 -17.20 -5.12
N LEU A 117 -2.05 -18.00 -4.21
CA LEU A 117 -2.44 -17.54 -2.89
C LEU A 117 -1.21 -17.34 -2.01
N SER A 118 -1.25 -16.35 -1.12
CA SER A 118 -0.17 -16.09 -0.16
C SER A 118 0.12 -17.28 0.76
N SER A 119 -0.87 -18.13 1.00
CA SER A 119 -0.74 -19.35 1.79
C SER A 119 -0.04 -20.51 1.05
N GLU A 120 0.02 -20.46 -0.29
CA GLU A 120 0.55 -21.50 -1.15
C GLU A 120 1.98 -21.20 -1.61
N LEU A 121 2.36 -19.91 -1.66
CA LEU A 121 3.65 -19.45 -2.13
C LEU A 121 4.65 -19.34 -0.98
N GLY A 122 5.76 -20.05 -1.10
CA GLY A 122 6.90 -19.91 -0.20
C GLY A 122 7.62 -18.56 -0.37
N GLY A 123 8.43 -18.16 0.64
CA GLY A 123 9.20 -16.93 0.55
C GLY A 123 10.17 -16.90 -0.63
N ASP A 124 10.81 -18.01 -0.91
CA ASP A 124 11.77 -18.11 -2.00
C ASP A 124 11.09 -18.07 -3.38
N ASP A 125 9.86 -18.62 -3.49
CA ASP A 125 9.07 -18.50 -4.71
C ASP A 125 8.69 -17.06 -5.02
N VAL A 126 8.23 -16.33 -4.00
CA VAL A 126 7.88 -14.91 -4.12
C VAL A 126 9.10 -14.09 -4.54
N LYS A 127 10.26 -14.30 -3.92
CA LYS A 127 11.52 -13.63 -4.27
C LYS A 127 11.91 -13.88 -5.72
N ARG A 128 11.95 -15.15 -6.13
CA ARG A 128 12.31 -15.56 -7.48
C ARG A 128 11.38 -14.94 -8.52
N LEU A 129 10.07 -14.99 -8.31
CA LEU A 129 9.08 -14.42 -9.22
C LEU A 129 9.13 -12.89 -9.26
N MET A 130 9.39 -12.23 -8.13
CA MET A 130 9.59 -10.77 -8.11
C MET A 130 10.89 -10.32 -8.79
N ALA A 131 11.92 -11.18 -8.81
CA ALA A 131 13.13 -10.94 -9.58
C ALA A 131 12.96 -11.23 -11.08
N GLY A 132 11.72 -11.38 -11.58
CA GLY A 132 11.45 -11.67 -12.99
C GLY A 132 11.65 -13.13 -13.38
N GLY A 133 11.72 -14.04 -12.39
CA GLY A 133 12.00 -15.47 -12.63
C GLY A 133 13.48 -15.79 -12.83
N ALA A 134 14.35 -14.79 -12.87
CA ALA A 134 15.79 -14.99 -12.95
C ALA A 134 16.35 -15.56 -11.64
N ASP A 135 17.30 -16.48 -11.74
CA ASP A 135 18.06 -16.93 -10.59
C ASP A 135 19.03 -15.80 -10.16
N ILE A 136 19.09 -15.51 -8.85
CA ILE A 136 20.04 -14.53 -8.29
C ILE A 136 21.48 -14.88 -8.69
N GLY A 137 21.78 -16.18 -8.87
CA GLY A 137 23.07 -16.66 -9.35
C GLY A 137 23.40 -16.22 -10.78
N ASP A 138 22.41 -16.08 -11.64
CA ASP A 138 22.61 -15.62 -13.02
C ASP A 138 22.84 -14.10 -13.07
N LEU A 139 22.12 -13.34 -12.25
CA LEU A 139 22.37 -11.89 -12.11
C LEU A 139 23.76 -11.59 -11.51
N ALA A 140 24.23 -12.40 -10.56
CA ALA A 140 25.58 -12.25 -10.00
C ALA A 140 26.66 -12.49 -11.06
N LYS A 141 26.50 -13.51 -11.93
CA LYS A 141 27.44 -13.78 -13.04
C LYS A 141 27.45 -12.64 -14.07
N GLU A 142 26.29 -12.03 -14.38
CA GLU A 142 26.25 -10.87 -15.28
C GLU A 142 27.04 -9.69 -14.70
N LEU A 143 26.96 -9.45 -13.38
CA LEU A 143 27.70 -8.37 -12.71
C LEU A 143 29.22 -8.65 -12.69
N GLU A 144 29.65 -9.90 -12.56
CA GLU A 144 31.08 -10.29 -12.62
C GLU A 144 31.69 -10.06 -14.01
N ASN A 145 30.89 -10.08 -15.07
CA ASN A 145 31.32 -9.86 -16.44
C ASN A 145 31.40 -8.37 -16.86
N VAL A 146 31.08 -7.42 -15.97
CA VAL A 146 31.17 -5.98 -16.18
C VAL A 146 32.54 -5.48 -15.69
N THR A 147 33.64 -5.99 -16.27
CA THR A 147 35.00 -5.48 -16.04
C THR A 147 35.55 -4.83 -17.29
#